data_3f0e51bebe4657c7092465e8feedd52f
#
_entry.id   3f0e51bebe4657c7092465e8feedd52f
#
_cell.length_a   1.000
_cell.length_b   1.000
_cell.length_c   1.000
_cell.angle_alpha   90.00
_cell.angle_beta   90.00
_cell.angle_gamma   90.00
#
_symmetry.space_group_name_H-M   'P 1'
#
loop_
_entity.id
_entity.type
_entity.pdbx_description
1 polymer ?
#
loop_
_entity_poly.entity_id
_entity_poly.type
_entity_poly.pdbx_seq_one_letter_code
_entity_poly.pdbx_strand_id
1 'polypeptide(L)'
;MNAAQNPLNICPYWVEDVLVTMSKIPPQQRWPGTTWVQITDCMLRAADSTHPAGSTGGAWEVVQTVDQMPSHGHSVGGAPAVAPDGVWFPAWQAASVPDSGSNGGRYYPISIMSTGGDKPMPITNKYTACYMYRRTG
;
A
#
# COMPACT_ATOMS: atom_id res chain seq x y z
N MET A 1 -16.13 35.05 11.60
CA MET A 1 -16.91 34.96 10.34
C MET A 1 -18.00 36.00 10.40
N ASN A 2 -18.11 36.76 9.33
CA ASN A 2 -19.05 37.89 9.28
C ASN A 2 -20.47 37.34 9.17
N ALA A 3 -21.41 37.85 9.98
CA ALA A 3 -22.85 37.56 9.95
C ALA A 3 -23.50 37.74 8.55
N ALA A 4 -22.81 38.40 7.64
CA ALA A 4 -23.21 38.58 6.25
C ALA A 4 -23.19 37.29 5.41
N GLN A 5 -22.51 36.18 5.83
CA GLN A 5 -22.40 34.96 5.07
C GLN A 5 -23.52 33.93 5.35
N ASN A 6 -24.19 34.03 6.47
CA ASN A 6 -25.37 33.23 6.80
C ASN A 6 -26.27 34.00 7.80
N PRO A 7 -27.04 34.96 7.33
CA PRO A 7 -27.79 35.90 8.21
C PRO A 7 -28.86 35.20 9.06
N LEU A 8 -29.30 33.99 8.68
CA LEU A 8 -30.30 33.23 9.41
C LEU A 8 -29.69 32.19 10.34
N ASN A 9 -28.35 31.99 10.32
CA ASN A 9 -27.65 30.98 11.10
C ASN A 9 -28.24 29.56 10.98
N ILE A 10 -28.88 29.27 9.85
CA ILE A 10 -29.49 27.95 9.56
C ILE A 10 -28.42 27.04 9.01
N CYS A 11 -28.31 25.84 9.56
CA CYS A 11 -27.44 24.80 9.04
C CYS A 11 -27.95 24.30 7.68
N PRO A 12 -27.18 24.42 6.60
CA PRO A 12 -27.61 23.99 5.26
C PRO A 12 -27.48 22.48 5.02
N TYR A 13 -26.93 21.74 5.98
CA TYR A 13 -26.70 20.30 5.87
C TYR A 13 -27.82 19.52 6.56
N TRP A 14 -28.27 18.44 5.96
CA TRP A 14 -29.20 17.50 6.58
C TRP A 14 -28.46 16.54 7.54
N VAL A 15 -29.18 15.85 8.40
CA VAL A 15 -28.62 14.73 9.18
C VAL A 15 -28.11 13.67 8.20
N GLU A 16 -26.92 13.14 8.47
CA GLU A 16 -26.11 12.23 7.64
C GLU A 16 -25.32 12.91 6.49
N ASP A 17 -25.50 14.21 6.25
CA ASP A 17 -24.63 14.93 5.30
C ASP A 17 -23.19 15.06 5.81
N VAL A 18 -22.24 15.13 4.88
CA VAL A 18 -20.82 15.30 5.16
C VAL A 18 -20.37 16.71 4.77
N LEU A 19 -19.85 17.45 5.75
CA LEU A 19 -19.15 18.71 5.55
C LEU A 19 -17.66 18.45 5.37
N VAL A 20 -17.08 18.95 4.28
CA VAL A 20 -15.64 19.04 4.04
C VAL A 20 -15.19 20.49 4.14
N THR A 21 -14.19 20.79 4.97
CA THR A 21 -13.78 22.19 5.23
C THR A 21 -12.31 22.30 5.59
N MET A 22 -11.70 23.42 5.21
CA MET A 22 -10.36 23.81 5.66
C MET A 22 -10.38 24.60 6.98
N SER A 23 -11.56 24.98 7.46
CA SER A 23 -11.71 25.78 8.68
C SER A 23 -11.54 24.91 9.92
N LYS A 24 -10.75 25.40 10.87
CA LYS A 24 -10.56 24.80 12.20
C LYS A 24 -11.77 24.97 13.13
N ILE A 25 -12.74 25.82 12.75
CA ILE A 25 -13.94 26.06 13.57
C ILE A 25 -14.87 24.86 13.44
N PRO A 26 -15.18 24.13 14.52
CA PRO A 26 -16.10 23.00 14.48
C PRO A 26 -17.49 23.41 13.99
N PRO A 27 -18.22 22.53 13.27
CA PRO A 27 -19.51 22.88 12.69
C PRO A 27 -20.56 23.32 13.71
N GLN A 28 -20.59 22.73 14.89
CA GLN A 28 -21.52 23.11 15.97
C GLN A 28 -21.30 24.52 16.49
N GLN A 29 -20.10 25.09 16.32
CA GLN A 29 -19.87 26.50 16.63
C GLN A 29 -20.39 27.45 15.53
N ARG A 30 -20.47 26.95 14.29
CA ARG A 30 -21.05 27.72 13.17
C ARG A 30 -22.57 27.66 13.19
N TRP A 31 -23.11 26.49 13.59
CA TRP A 31 -24.55 26.20 13.65
C TRP A 31 -24.90 25.61 15.01
N PRO A 32 -25.14 26.48 16.02
CA PRO A 32 -25.56 26.04 17.35
C PRO A 32 -26.83 25.19 17.29
N GLY A 33 -26.89 24.16 18.14
CA GLY A 33 -28.02 23.23 18.17
C GLY A 33 -27.89 22.04 17.21
N THR A 34 -26.78 21.95 16.44
CA THR A 34 -26.47 20.78 15.60
C THR A 34 -25.40 19.92 16.25
N THR A 35 -25.43 18.62 15.97
CA THR A 35 -24.41 17.67 16.43
C THR A 35 -23.66 17.05 15.25
N TRP A 36 -22.36 16.84 15.44
CA TRP A 36 -21.45 16.41 14.39
C TRP A 36 -20.41 15.42 14.93
N VAL A 37 -20.06 14.46 14.12
CA VAL A 37 -18.94 13.55 14.37
C VAL A 37 -17.84 13.83 13.33
N GLN A 38 -16.62 14.04 13.80
CA GLN A 38 -15.49 14.20 12.91
C GLN A 38 -15.10 12.86 12.29
N ILE A 39 -14.89 12.86 10.99
CA ILE A 39 -14.34 11.72 10.23
C ILE A 39 -12.82 11.91 10.17
N THR A 40 -12.08 10.93 10.68
CA THR A 40 -10.62 10.99 10.78
C THR A 40 -9.98 9.75 10.20
N ASP A 41 -8.72 9.86 9.82
CA ASP A 41 -7.85 8.76 9.39
C ASP A 41 -8.41 7.90 8.24
N CYS A 42 -9.11 8.53 7.32
CA CYS A 42 -9.63 7.86 6.12
C CYS A 42 -9.81 8.82 4.95
N MET A 43 -9.94 8.27 3.76
CA MET A 43 -10.44 8.95 2.57
C MET A 43 -11.89 8.57 2.33
N LEU A 44 -12.71 9.52 1.84
CA LEU A 44 -14.08 9.22 1.44
C LEU A 44 -14.09 8.43 0.13
N ARG A 45 -14.91 7.40 0.09
CA ARG A 45 -15.18 6.56 -1.08
C ARG A 45 -16.68 6.58 -1.37
N ALA A 46 -17.07 6.55 -2.64
CA ALA A 46 -18.46 6.35 -3.02
C ALA A 46 -18.95 4.96 -2.56
N ALA A 47 -20.15 4.92 -2.01
CA ALA A 47 -20.78 3.67 -1.60
C ALA A 47 -21.19 2.84 -2.83
N ASP A 48 -21.16 1.53 -2.67
CA ASP A 48 -21.66 0.54 -3.63
C ASP A 48 -22.32 -0.65 -2.90
N SER A 49 -22.76 -1.66 -3.62
CA SER A 49 -23.45 -2.82 -3.05
C SER A 49 -22.57 -3.65 -2.09
N THR A 50 -21.26 -3.62 -2.26
CA THR A 50 -20.28 -4.34 -1.42
C THR A 50 -19.70 -3.47 -0.31
N HIS A 51 -19.81 -2.16 -0.46
CA HIS A 51 -19.31 -1.15 0.47
C HIS A 51 -20.41 -0.12 0.74
N PRO A 52 -21.41 -0.46 1.56
CA PRO A 52 -22.50 0.45 1.86
C PRO A 52 -22.01 1.70 2.60
N ALA A 53 -22.83 2.77 2.56
CA ALA A 53 -22.52 4.00 3.28
C ALA A 53 -22.27 3.74 4.77
N GLY A 54 -21.22 4.35 5.31
CA GLY A 54 -20.77 4.15 6.69
C GLY A 54 -19.83 2.95 6.91
N SER A 55 -19.62 2.09 5.92
CA SER A 55 -18.60 1.04 6.01
C SER A 55 -17.19 1.64 6.04
N THR A 56 -16.28 0.96 6.71
CA THR A 56 -14.87 1.35 6.83
C THR A 56 -13.98 0.22 6.35
N GLY A 57 -12.81 0.55 5.84
CA GLY A 57 -11.84 -0.45 5.37
C GLY A 57 -10.63 0.19 4.72
N GLY A 58 -9.72 -0.66 4.24
CA GLY A 58 -8.47 -0.24 3.63
C GLY A 58 -7.31 -0.15 4.61
N ALA A 59 -6.17 0.24 4.10
CA ALA A 59 -4.94 0.44 4.85
C ALA A 59 -4.12 1.56 4.20
N TRP A 60 -3.23 2.19 4.94
CA TRP A 60 -2.27 3.18 4.43
C TRP A 60 -0.99 2.56 3.89
N GLU A 61 -0.72 1.34 4.30
CA GLU A 61 0.47 0.58 3.94
C GLU A 61 0.09 -0.87 3.62
N VAL A 62 0.88 -1.51 2.79
CA VAL A 62 0.73 -2.92 2.45
C VAL A 62 2.09 -3.61 2.45
N VAL A 63 2.15 -4.82 2.98
CA VAL A 63 3.26 -5.75 2.76
C VAL A 63 2.89 -6.63 1.57
N GLN A 64 3.68 -6.57 0.52
CA GLN A 64 3.45 -7.35 -0.68
C GLN A 64 3.73 -8.83 -0.39
N THR A 65 2.77 -9.70 -0.65
CA THR A 65 2.95 -11.14 -0.56
C THR A 65 3.57 -11.70 -1.85
N VAL A 66 4.10 -12.92 -1.77
CA VAL A 66 4.66 -13.62 -2.95
C VAL A 66 3.63 -13.74 -4.07
N ASP A 67 2.38 -14.06 -3.74
CA ASP A 67 1.29 -14.21 -4.71
C ASP A 67 0.88 -12.90 -5.41
N GLN A 68 1.24 -11.76 -4.82
CA GLN A 68 0.97 -10.44 -5.38
C GLN A 68 2.08 -9.94 -6.31
N MET A 69 3.22 -10.63 -6.34
CA MET A 69 4.31 -10.29 -7.24
C MET A 69 4.02 -10.83 -8.65
N PRO A 70 4.33 -10.07 -9.70
CA PRO A 70 4.32 -10.60 -11.05
C PRO A 70 5.21 -11.83 -11.15
N SER A 71 4.77 -12.84 -11.90
CA SER A 71 5.61 -14.01 -12.19
C SER A 71 6.92 -13.57 -12.84
N HIS A 72 8.02 -13.90 -12.23
CA HIS A 72 9.35 -13.56 -12.72
C HIS A 72 10.34 -14.68 -12.42
N GLY A 73 11.42 -14.75 -13.18
CA GLY A 73 12.52 -15.70 -13.00
C GLY A 73 13.85 -14.98 -12.93
N HIS A 74 14.79 -15.59 -12.24
CA HIS A 74 16.17 -15.13 -12.24
C HIS A 74 17.00 -16.10 -13.06
N SER A 75 17.74 -15.60 -14.05
CA SER A 75 18.76 -16.37 -14.73
C SER A 75 20.07 -16.22 -13.97
N VAL A 76 20.70 -17.32 -13.63
CA VAL A 76 22.05 -17.30 -13.11
C VAL A 76 22.98 -17.16 -14.31
N GLY A 77 23.41 -15.94 -14.57
CA GLY A 77 24.47 -15.68 -15.55
C GLY A 77 25.82 -16.05 -14.94
N GLY A 78 26.41 -17.12 -15.39
CA GLY A 78 27.80 -17.47 -15.08
C GLY A 78 28.54 -17.78 -16.38
N ALA A 79 29.84 -17.53 -16.41
CA ALA A 79 30.65 -18.06 -17.48
C ALA A 79 30.50 -19.57 -17.49
N PRO A 80 30.37 -20.17 -18.65
CA PRO A 80 30.28 -21.64 -18.74
C PRO A 80 31.51 -22.26 -18.07
N ALA A 81 31.26 -23.11 -17.09
CA ALA A 81 32.32 -23.87 -16.48
C ALA A 81 32.78 -24.93 -17.48
N VAL A 82 34.05 -24.96 -17.78
CA VAL A 82 34.66 -26.02 -18.59
C VAL A 82 35.24 -27.05 -17.62
N ALA A 83 34.74 -28.28 -17.67
CA ALA A 83 35.34 -29.35 -16.91
C ALA A 83 36.78 -29.62 -17.42
N PRO A 84 37.66 -30.22 -16.59
CA PRO A 84 39.02 -30.55 -17.01
C PRO A 84 39.14 -31.43 -18.25
N ASP A 85 38.07 -32.16 -18.59
CA ASP A 85 37.93 -32.99 -19.80
C ASP A 85 37.41 -32.21 -21.01
N GLY A 86 37.20 -30.89 -20.91
CA GLY A 86 36.72 -30.04 -22.00
C GLY A 86 35.22 -30.06 -22.26
N VAL A 87 34.44 -30.71 -21.40
CA VAL A 87 32.98 -30.73 -21.52
C VAL A 87 32.40 -29.40 -21.03
N TRP A 88 31.57 -28.79 -21.86
CA TRP A 88 30.85 -27.55 -21.53
C TRP A 88 29.57 -27.86 -20.78
N PHE A 89 29.44 -27.25 -19.59
CA PHE A 89 28.20 -27.28 -18.85
C PHE A 89 27.56 -25.89 -18.84
N PRO A 90 26.26 -25.75 -19.09
CA PRO A 90 25.56 -24.51 -18.81
C PRO A 90 25.72 -24.12 -17.34
N ALA A 91 25.91 -22.83 -17.05
CA ALA A 91 26.17 -22.36 -15.69
C ALA A 91 25.16 -22.83 -14.62
N TRP A 92 23.91 -23.11 -15.03
CA TRP A 92 22.87 -23.67 -14.15
C TRP A 92 23.07 -25.17 -13.85
N GLN A 93 23.80 -25.89 -14.67
CA GLN A 93 24.13 -27.29 -14.43
C GLN A 93 25.44 -27.47 -13.65
N ALA A 94 26.33 -26.49 -13.73
CA ALA A 94 27.61 -26.55 -13.04
C ALA A 94 27.50 -26.64 -11.52
N ALA A 95 26.40 -26.17 -10.94
CA ALA A 95 26.14 -26.25 -9.50
C ALA A 95 25.81 -27.69 -9.01
N SER A 96 25.46 -28.60 -9.90
CA SER A 96 24.99 -29.95 -9.55
C SER A 96 25.87 -31.07 -10.10
N VAL A 97 26.97 -30.76 -10.80
CA VAL A 97 27.88 -31.80 -11.34
C VAL A 97 28.94 -32.13 -10.29
N PRO A 98 28.95 -33.36 -9.76
CA PRO A 98 30.06 -33.80 -8.93
C PRO A 98 31.32 -33.90 -9.81
N ASP A 99 32.39 -33.29 -9.33
CA ASP A 99 33.70 -33.50 -9.95
C ASP A 99 34.08 -34.98 -9.76
N SER A 100 34.08 -35.73 -10.86
CA SER A 100 34.50 -37.11 -10.86
C SER A 100 36.03 -37.27 -11.03
N GLY A 101 36.77 -36.18 -10.98
CA GLY A 101 38.21 -36.18 -11.07
C GLY A 101 38.90 -36.43 -9.73
N SER A 102 40.07 -37.06 -9.76
CA SER A 102 40.87 -37.44 -8.61
C SER A 102 41.46 -36.30 -7.76
N ASN A 103 40.99 -35.06 -7.97
CA ASN A 103 41.44 -33.87 -7.27
C ASN A 103 40.37 -33.23 -6.37
N GLY A 104 39.45 -33.97 -5.84
CA GLY A 104 38.47 -33.50 -4.86
C GLY A 104 37.59 -32.42 -5.41
N GLY A 105 36.43 -32.82 -5.98
CA GLY A 105 35.47 -31.91 -6.57
C GLY A 105 35.08 -30.77 -5.67
N ARG A 106 35.21 -29.58 -6.16
CA ARG A 106 34.76 -28.37 -5.46
C ARG A 106 33.34 -28.03 -5.93
N TYR A 107 32.38 -28.27 -5.05
CA TYR A 107 31.06 -27.72 -5.22
C TYR A 107 31.13 -26.21 -5.03
N TYR A 108 30.77 -25.47 -6.05
CA TYR A 108 30.49 -24.04 -5.92
C TYR A 108 28.97 -23.86 -5.85
N PRO A 109 28.39 -23.78 -4.65
CA PRO A 109 26.95 -23.53 -4.55
C PRO A 109 26.67 -22.14 -5.11
N ILE A 110 25.93 -22.10 -6.22
CA ILE A 110 25.36 -20.83 -6.69
C ILE A 110 24.15 -20.55 -5.82
N SER A 111 24.30 -19.69 -4.86
CA SER A 111 23.18 -19.21 -4.06
C SER A 111 22.68 -17.90 -4.66
N ILE A 112 21.42 -17.87 -5.07
CA ILE A 112 20.70 -16.64 -5.31
C ILE A 112 20.28 -16.14 -3.93
N MET A 113 20.91 -15.07 -3.47
CA MET A 113 20.58 -14.48 -2.17
C MET A 113 19.18 -13.88 -2.24
N SER A 114 18.42 -14.08 -1.19
CA SER A 114 17.15 -13.37 -1.00
C SER A 114 17.40 -11.87 -0.96
N THR A 115 16.64 -11.13 -1.76
CA THR A 115 16.66 -9.68 -1.76
C THR A 115 15.28 -9.18 -1.38
N GLY A 116 15.23 -8.29 -0.42
CA GLY A 116 13.98 -7.74 0.11
C GLY A 116 14.08 -7.56 1.62
N GLY A 117 13.09 -6.93 2.23
CA GLY A 117 13.13 -6.63 3.65
C GLY A 117 11.75 -6.61 4.29
N ASP A 118 10.74 -7.09 3.58
CA ASP A 118 9.34 -7.21 4.04
C ASP A 118 8.79 -5.93 4.70
N LYS A 119 9.36 -4.78 4.31
CA LYS A 119 8.92 -3.50 4.85
C LYS A 119 7.59 -3.11 4.23
N PRO A 120 6.65 -2.58 5.02
CA PRO A 120 5.43 -2.02 4.50
C PRO A 120 5.71 -0.94 3.45
N MET A 121 4.97 -1.01 2.36
CA MET A 121 5.01 -0.02 1.29
C MET A 121 3.83 0.93 1.46
N PRO A 122 4.06 2.26 1.59
CA PRO A 122 2.97 3.22 1.65
C PRO A 122 2.21 3.25 0.31
N ILE A 123 0.89 3.16 0.38
CA ILE A 123 0.00 3.19 -0.78
C ILE A 123 -0.83 4.48 -0.85
N THR A 124 -0.43 5.48 -0.06
CA THR A 124 -1.12 6.76 0.02
C THR A 124 -0.84 7.61 -1.21
N ASN A 125 -1.89 8.02 -1.91
CA ASN A 125 -1.79 9.00 -3.00
C ASN A 125 -1.42 10.38 -2.45
N LYS A 126 -0.87 11.25 -3.31
CA LYS A 126 -0.67 12.66 -2.96
C LYS A 126 -2.02 13.30 -2.58
N TYR A 127 -2.09 13.97 -1.44
CA TYR A 127 -3.33 14.51 -0.88
C TYR A 127 -3.15 15.90 -0.29
N THR A 128 -4.27 16.56 -0.06
CA THR A 128 -4.39 17.74 0.79
C THR A 128 -5.35 17.41 1.93
N ALA A 129 -4.88 17.51 3.17
CA ALA A 129 -5.70 17.22 4.34
C ALA A 129 -6.75 18.33 4.57
N CYS A 130 -7.95 17.95 4.97
CA CYS A 130 -9.03 18.82 5.35
C CYS A 130 -9.79 18.24 6.55
N TYR A 131 -10.64 19.02 7.17
CA TYR A 131 -11.56 18.54 8.19
C TYR A 131 -12.82 18.01 7.52
N MET A 132 -13.26 16.84 7.95
CA MET A 132 -14.51 16.21 7.51
C MET A 132 -15.39 15.94 8.72
N TYR A 133 -16.67 16.24 8.60
CA TYR A 133 -17.64 16.03 9.67
C TYR A 133 -18.93 15.48 9.10
N ARG A 134 -19.50 14.45 9.73
CA ARG A 134 -20.85 13.97 9.45
C ARG A 134 -21.83 14.56 10.45
N ARG A 135 -22.92 15.13 9.97
CA ARG A 135 -24.00 15.63 10.83
C ARG A 135 -24.79 14.47 11.43
N THR A 136 -25.02 14.49 12.75
CA THR A 136 -25.76 13.43 13.47
C THR A 136 -27.02 13.96 14.14
N GLY A 137 -27.24 15.25 14.19
CA GLY A 137 -28.44 15.88 14.74
C GLY A 137 -28.50 17.37 14.48
#